data_2b2cc22dd3cdac4e8099617662f02c04
#
_entry.id   2b2cc22dd3cdac4e8099617662f02c04
#
_cell.length_a   1.000
_cell.length_b   1.000
_cell.length_c   1.000
_cell.angle_alpha   90.00
_cell.angle_beta   90.00
_cell.angle_gamma   90.00
#
_symmetry.space_group_name_H-M   'P 1'
#
loop_
_entity.id
_entity.type
_entity.pdbx_description
1 polymer ?
#
loop_
_entity_poly.entity_id
_entity_poly.type
_entity_poly.pdbx_seq_one_letter_code
_entity_poly.pdbx_strand_id
1 'polypeptide(L)'
;MKKIISLFLIICVLCATAAVFASCGGDPTPSSGSTSDTETTSGTTTESTTLPVTRTFENKDIIDSLDYHFYARLLRDENDNITAVAVQEWKTDESTITIPSEYVYGGKKYPVTMVGFYATLVKNDATGVKEVVIPSSVKTISQKVFTNFANLEKVTIAEGLETIENHAFWKCTKLSDITLPSTLQSIGAYAFANCTSLTSIVIPASVTEIEPLAFSGCTGLKSVTIPASFQSQVDSIFSNCDGIVFNFS
;
A
#
# COMPACT_ATOMS: atom_id res chain seq x y z
N MET A 1 1.51 -24.54 -28.00
CA MET A 1 2.56 -24.00 -27.13
C MET A 1 2.90 -22.60 -27.58
N LYS A 2 2.20 -21.60 -27.13
CA LYS A 2 2.50 -20.18 -27.36
C LYS A 2 2.68 -19.51 -26.00
N LYS A 3 3.86 -18.94 -25.82
CA LYS A 3 4.29 -18.26 -24.60
C LYS A 3 3.43 -17.04 -24.36
N ILE A 4 2.73 -17.01 -23.23
CA ILE A 4 2.16 -15.77 -22.68
C ILE A 4 3.27 -15.17 -21.84
N ILE A 5 4.01 -14.23 -22.43
CA ILE A 5 5.01 -13.43 -21.73
C ILE A 5 4.22 -12.33 -21.01
N SER A 6 4.31 -12.36 -19.70
CA SER A 6 3.78 -11.36 -18.79
C SER A 6 4.31 -9.97 -19.14
N LEU A 7 3.40 -9.07 -19.52
CA LEU A 7 3.68 -7.67 -19.81
C LEU A 7 3.51 -6.83 -18.52
N PHE A 8 4.32 -7.13 -17.50
CA PHE A 8 4.31 -6.39 -16.21
C PHE A 8 5.60 -5.62 -15.95
N LEU A 9 6.46 -5.50 -16.97
CA LEU A 9 7.76 -4.84 -16.79
C LEU A 9 7.96 -3.76 -17.83
N ILE A 10 7.29 -2.62 -17.78
CA ILE A 10 7.72 -1.34 -18.39
C ILE A 10 6.74 -0.25 -17.90
N ILE A 11 6.88 0.28 -16.70
CA ILE A 11 6.60 1.68 -16.34
C ILE A 11 7.35 1.99 -15.03
N CYS A 12 8.67 1.97 -15.09
CA CYS A 12 9.49 2.51 -14.00
C CYS A 12 10.82 3.08 -14.48
N VAL A 13 10.83 3.65 -15.69
CA VAL A 13 11.97 4.48 -16.14
C VAL A 13 11.41 5.61 -16.97
N LEU A 14 11.21 6.78 -16.36
CA LEU A 14 11.28 8.12 -16.97
C LEU A 14 10.75 9.16 -15.97
N CYS A 15 11.55 9.45 -14.98
CA CYS A 15 11.49 10.74 -14.27
C CYS A 15 12.88 11.04 -13.70
N ALA A 16 13.80 11.33 -14.60
CA ALA A 16 15.02 12.03 -14.27
C ALA A 16 15.24 13.10 -15.34
N THR A 17 15.57 14.28 -14.89
CA THR A 17 16.03 15.48 -15.56
C THR A 17 14.98 16.57 -15.82
N ALA A 18 14.93 17.53 -14.91
CA ALA A 18 15.09 18.94 -15.19
C ALA A 18 15.24 19.72 -13.87
N ALA A 19 16.48 19.83 -13.41
CA ALA A 19 16.85 20.88 -12.47
C ALA A 19 17.15 22.14 -13.28
N VAL A 20 16.47 23.24 -13.00
CA VAL A 20 16.96 24.57 -13.35
C VAL A 20 16.84 25.45 -12.11
N PHE A 21 17.99 25.90 -11.69
CA PHE A 21 18.22 26.92 -10.66
C PHE A 21 17.59 28.25 -11.03
N ALA A 22 16.97 28.95 -10.08
CA ALA A 22 17.04 30.40 -9.99
C ALA A 22 16.85 30.83 -8.54
N SER A 23 17.80 31.65 -8.15
CA SER A 23 18.13 32.20 -6.85
C SER A 23 17.42 33.52 -6.57
N CYS A 24 17.27 33.79 -5.26
CA CYS A 24 17.26 35.08 -4.57
C CYS A 24 16.03 36.00 -4.58
N GLY A 25 15.51 36.22 -3.38
CA GLY A 25 15.54 37.56 -2.80
C GLY A 25 14.25 38.30 -2.55
N GLY A 26 13.91 38.52 -1.29
CA GLY A 26 13.30 39.77 -0.84
C GLY A 26 11.83 39.75 -0.40
N ASP A 27 11.65 39.66 0.91
CA ASP A 27 10.50 40.26 1.61
C ASP A 27 10.52 41.80 1.56
N PRO A 28 9.40 42.55 1.59
CA PRO A 28 8.62 42.72 2.81
C PRO A 28 7.08 42.96 2.65
N THR A 29 6.41 42.74 3.75
CA THR A 29 5.02 43.02 4.12
C THR A 29 4.61 44.52 4.12
N PRO A 30 3.37 44.91 4.58
CA PRO A 30 2.03 44.59 4.09
C PRO A 30 1.18 45.86 3.85
N SER A 31 0.03 45.79 3.21
CA SER A 31 -1.08 46.68 3.58
C SER A 31 -2.43 46.28 2.97
N SER A 32 -3.42 46.47 3.78
CA SER A 32 -4.86 46.38 3.71
C SER A 32 -5.53 47.03 2.50
N GLY A 33 -6.71 46.50 2.11
CA GLY A 33 -7.69 47.22 1.32
C GLY A 33 -8.83 46.33 0.83
N SER A 34 -9.98 46.49 1.46
CA SER A 34 -11.31 45.96 1.13
C SER A 34 -11.87 46.53 -0.16
N THR A 35 -12.73 45.76 -0.86
CA THR A 35 -14.13 46.03 -1.28
C THR A 35 -14.51 45.18 -2.47
N SER A 36 -15.48 44.37 -2.29
CA SER A 36 -16.86 44.31 -2.83
C SER A 36 -17.06 44.27 -4.37
N ASP A 37 -17.83 43.30 -4.74
CA ASP A 37 -18.98 43.27 -5.64
C ASP A 37 -18.90 42.71 -7.07
N THR A 38 -19.81 41.80 -7.25
CA THR A 38 -20.81 41.54 -8.28
C THR A 38 -20.44 40.76 -9.55
N GLU A 39 -21.19 39.66 -9.63
CA GLU A 39 -21.77 38.93 -10.75
C GLU A 39 -21.58 39.44 -12.21
N THR A 40 -21.36 38.52 -13.15
CA THR A 40 -22.37 38.17 -14.16
C THR A 40 -21.86 37.10 -15.15
N THR A 41 -22.71 36.11 -15.37
CA THR A 41 -22.91 35.14 -16.44
C THR A 41 -22.30 35.45 -17.82
N SER A 42 -21.82 34.43 -18.50
CA SER A 42 -22.34 33.95 -19.80
C SER A 42 -21.34 33.04 -20.54
N GLY A 43 -21.83 31.93 -21.00
CA GLY A 43 -21.18 30.82 -21.67
C GLY A 43 -20.55 31.15 -23.02
N THR A 44 -19.78 30.20 -23.47
CA THR A 44 -19.80 29.67 -24.86
C THR A 44 -18.85 28.48 -24.98
N THR A 45 -19.37 27.38 -25.47
CA THR A 45 -18.73 26.19 -26.01
C THR A 45 -17.67 26.51 -27.05
N THR A 46 -16.51 25.85 -26.95
CA THR A 46 -15.71 25.47 -28.11
C THR A 46 -14.96 24.16 -27.86
N GLU A 47 -15.22 23.21 -28.73
CA GLU A 47 -14.46 21.99 -28.93
C GLU A 47 -12.99 22.29 -29.17
N SER A 48 -12.09 21.51 -28.59
CA SER A 48 -10.76 21.36 -29.16
C SER A 48 -10.07 20.06 -28.72
N THR A 49 -9.95 19.20 -29.71
CA THR A 49 -8.73 18.42 -30.05
C THR A 49 -8.04 17.62 -28.98
N THR A 50 -8.21 16.34 -29.13
CA THR A 50 -7.48 15.21 -28.53
C THR A 50 -5.97 15.42 -28.51
N LEU A 51 -5.42 15.43 -27.30
CA LEU A 51 -4.03 15.10 -27.01
C LEU A 51 -3.96 13.74 -26.31
N PRO A 52 -2.82 13.01 -26.40
CA PRO A 52 -2.72 11.65 -25.91
C PRO A 52 -2.97 11.61 -24.41
N VAL A 53 -3.86 10.72 -24.02
CA VAL A 53 -4.34 10.52 -22.66
C VAL A 53 -3.16 10.14 -21.75
N THR A 54 -2.54 11.12 -21.16
CA THR A 54 -1.92 10.91 -19.85
C THR A 54 -3.09 10.54 -18.95
N ARG A 55 -3.17 9.28 -18.49
CA ARG A 55 -4.13 8.86 -17.49
C ARG A 55 -3.89 9.69 -16.22
N THR A 56 -4.42 10.88 -16.17
CA THR A 56 -4.67 11.60 -14.94
C THR A 56 -5.75 10.78 -14.25
N PHE A 57 -5.37 10.14 -13.15
CA PHE A 57 -6.31 9.44 -12.29
C PHE A 57 -7.35 10.46 -11.83
N GLU A 58 -8.51 10.42 -12.44
CA GLU A 58 -9.58 11.33 -12.09
C GLU A 58 -10.14 10.96 -10.72
N ASN A 59 -10.47 11.97 -9.92
CA ASN A 59 -11.08 11.80 -8.60
C ASN A 59 -12.40 11.02 -8.63
N LYS A 60 -12.99 10.77 -9.80
CA LYS A 60 -14.22 10.00 -9.98
C LYS A 60 -14.12 8.53 -9.53
N ASP A 61 -12.90 7.98 -9.49
CA ASP A 61 -12.67 6.59 -9.06
C ASP A 61 -12.46 6.46 -7.55
N ILE A 62 -12.34 7.59 -6.85
CA ILE A 62 -12.23 7.63 -5.38
C ILE A 62 -13.62 7.85 -4.81
N ILE A 63 -14.07 6.91 -3.99
CA ILE A 63 -15.39 6.97 -3.36
C ILE A 63 -15.16 7.17 -1.87
N ASP A 64 -15.74 8.24 -1.33
CA ASP A 64 -15.90 8.41 0.10
C ASP A 64 -17.06 7.53 0.56
N SER A 65 -16.76 6.48 1.30
CA SER A 65 -17.81 5.64 1.83
C SER A 65 -18.23 6.22 3.18
N LEU A 66 -19.42 6.81 3.21
CA LEU A 66 -20.03 7.33 4.43
C LEU A 66 -20.28 6.23 5.49
N ASP A 67 -20.42 4.98 5.03
CA ASP A 67 -20.72 3.82 5.89
C ASP A 67 -19.47 3.04 6.33
N TYR A 68 -18.31 3.29 5.71
CA TYR A 68 -17.05 2.63 6.04
C TYR A 68 -16.01 3.70 6.38
N HIS A 69 -15.21 3.48 7.38
CA HIS A 69 -14.19 4.42 7.86
C HIS A 69 -12.96 4.53 6.93
N PHE A 70 -13.13 4.37 5.61
CA PHE A 70 -12.04 4.41 4.63
C PHE A 70 -12.49 4.93 3.26
N TYR A 71 -11.54 5.35 2.45
CA TYR A 71 -11.78 5.60 1.03
C TYR A 71 -11.63 4.32 0.22
N ALA A 72 -12.50 4.14 -0.76
CA ALA A 72 -12.44 3.05 -1.72
C ALA A 72 -12.04 3.58 -3.11
N ARG A 73 -11.32 2.76 -3.86
CA ARG A 73 -10.98 3.03 -5.24
C ARG A 73 -11.45 1.90 -6.14
N LEU A 74 -12.11 2.26 -7.23
CA LEU A 74 -12.54 1.31 -8.25
C LEU A 74 -11.34 0.84 -9.07
N LEU A 75 -11.20 -0.47 -9.20
CA LEU A 75 -10.22 -1.10 -10.08
C LEU A 75 -10.92 -1.51 -11.36
N ARG A 76 -10.34 -1.14 -12.50
CA ARG A 76 -10.94 -1.35 -13.81
C ARG A 76 -10.04 -2.22 -14.69
N ASP A 77 -10.68 -3.01 -15.57
CA ASP A 77 -10.00 -3.74 -16.63
C ASP A 77 -9.62 -2.82 -17.82
N GLU A 78 -9.06 -3.41 -18.85
CA GLU A 78 -8.67 -2.71 -20.08
C GLU A 78 -9.84 -2.10 -20.86
N ASN A 79 -11.07 -2.57 -20.61
CA ASN A 79 -12.30 -2.09 -21.23
C ASN A 79 -13.06 -1.10 -20.34
N ASP A 80 -12.41 -0.56 -19.29
CA ASP A 80 -12.95 0.36 -18.30
C ASP A 80 -14.10 -0.21 -17.45
N ASN A 81 -14.29 -1.54 -17.41
CA ASN A 81 -15.25 -2.18 -16.52
C ASN A 81 -14.68 -2.27 -15.11
N ILE A 82 -15.52 -1.98 -14.12
CA ILE A 82 -15.15 -2.18 -12.72
C ILE A 82 -15.10 -3.68 -12.44
N THR A 83 -13.95 -4.16 -11.97
CA THR A 83 -13.71 -5.58 -11.66
C THR A 83 -13.53 -5.84 -10.18
N ALA A 84 -12.99 -4.86 -9.44
CA ALA A 84 -12.70 -4.97 -8.03
C ALA A 84 -12.58 -3.60 -7.37
N VAL A 85 -12.28 -3.60 -6.08
CA VAL A 85 -12.05 -2.39 -5.28
C VAL A 85 -10.76 -2.51 -4.49
N ALA A 86 -10.01 -1.42 -4.43
CA ALA A 86 -8.93 -1.21 -3.48
C ALA A 86 -9.43 -0.34 -2.33
N VAL A 87 -9.13 -0.75 -1.11
CA VAL A 87 -9.42 0.01 0.10
C VAL A 87 -8.16 0.77 0.51
N GLN A 88 -8.30 2.07 0.75
CA GLN A 88 -7.19 2.94 1.10
C GLN A 88 -7.64 3.95 2.16
N GLU A 89 -6.72 4.61 2.82
CA GLU A 89 -6.90 5.65 3.83
C GLU A 89 -8.03 5.39 4.85
N TRP A 90 -7.65 5.27 6.11
CA TRP A 90 -8.54 4.98 7.24
C TRP A 90 -8.88 6.28 7.95
N LYS A 91 -10.17 6.46 8.22
CA LYS A 91 -10.71 7.59 8.97
C LYS A 91 -11.30 7.09 10.29
N THR A 92 -10.54 6.36 11.08
CA THR A 92 -11.09 5.79 12.31
C THR A 92 -10.14 5.97 13.48
N ASP A 93 -10.70 6.20 14.62
CA ASP A 93 -10.12 6.14 15.96
C ASP A 93 -10.34 4.77 16.62
N GLU A 94 -10.93 3.80 15.91
CA GLU A 94 -11.08 2.44 16.38
C GLU A 94 -9.74 1.74 16.52
N SER A 95 -9.63 0.85 17.48
CA SER A 95 -8.43 0.06 17.70
C SER A 95 -8.29 -1.12 16.73
N THR A 96 -9.36 -1.49 16.04
CA THR A 96 -9.40 -2.60 15.08
C THR A 96 -9.93 -2.13 13.74
N ILE A 97 -9.16 -2.38 12.68
CA ILE A 97 -9.59 -2.18 11.30
C ILE A 97 -9.99 -3.53 10.71
N THR A 98 -11.23 -3.67 10.28
CA THR A 98 -11.70 -4.85 9.54
C THR A 98 -11.93 -4.48 8.09
N ILE A 99 -11.11 -5.04 7.18
CA ILE A 99 -11.26 -4.85 5.74
C ILE A 99 -12.51 -5.62 5.28
N PRO A 100 -13.48 -5.00 4.59
CA PRO A 100 -14.61 -5.73 4.05
C PRO A 100 -14.17 -6.63 2.89
N SER A 101 -14.84 -7.77 2.74
CA SER A 101 -14.59 -8.68 1.60
C SER A 101 -15.18 -8.18 0.28
N GLU A 102 -16.25 -7.37 0.37
CA GLU A 102 -16.98 -6.81 -0.76
C GLU A 102 -17.28 -5.33 -0.53
N TYR A 103 -17.43 -4.60 -1.60
CA TYR A 103 -17.85 -3.20 -1.61
C TYR A 103 -19.03 -3.02 -2.58
N VAL A 104 -20.05 -2.28 -2.16
CA VAL A 104 -21.24 -2.00 -2.99
C VAL A 104 -21.09 -0.65 -3.69
N TYR A 105 -21.12 -0.68 -5.01
CA TYR A 105 -21.09 0.54 -5.83
C TYR A 105 -22.12 0.45 -6.96
N GLY A 106 -22.96 1.49 -7.10
CA GLY A 106 -24.02 1.50 -8.12
C GLY A 106 -25.01 0.33 -7.99
N GLY A 107 -25.25 -0.18 -6.78
CA GLY A 107 -26.13 -1.31 -6.52
C GLY A 107 -25.51 -2.69 -6.86
N LYS A 108 -24.25 -2.74 -7.28
CA LYS A 108 -23.51 -3.99 -7.52
C LYS A 108 -22.45 -4.22 -6.45
N LYS A 109 -22.18 -5.49 -6.15
CA LYS A 109 -21.12 -5.91 -5.26
C LYS A 109 -19.84 -6.18 -6.03
N TYR A 110 -18.72 -5.67 -5.53
CA TYR A 110 -17.39 -5.88 -6.09
C TYR A 110 -16.46 -6.40 -4.99
N PRO A 111 -15.61 -7.40 -5.28
CA PRO A 111 -14.66 -7.90 -4.29
C PRO A 111 -13.63 -6.83 -3.94
N VAL A 112 -13.26 -6.74 -2.67
CA VAL A 112 -12.10 -5.97 -2.24
C VAL A 112 -10.88 -6.84 -2.41
N THR A 113 -10.05 -6.54 -3.42
CA THR A 113 -8.88 -7.37 -3.77
C THR A 113 -7.55 -6.74 -3.40
N MET A 114 -7.54 -5.48 -2.99
CA MET A 114 -6.32 -4.76 -2.66
C MET A 114 -6.52 -3.87 -1.44
N VAL A 115 -5.52 -3.83 -0.58
CA VAL A 115 -5.44 -2.88 0.54
C VAL A 115 -4.32 -1.89 0.24
N GLY A 116 -4.68 -0.61 0.18
CA GLY A 116 -3.81 0.46 -0.28
C GLY A 116 -3.81 0.61 -1.81
N PHE A 117 -3.41 1.78 -2.27
CA PHE A 117 -3.20 2.07 -3.69
C PHE A 117 -2.34 3.33 -3.80
N TYR A 118 -1.05 3.15 -4.07
CA TYR A 118 -0.01 4.19 -4.03
C TYR A 118 0.19 4.90 -2.67
N ALA A 119 1.44 5.03 -2.28
CA ALA A 119 1.91 5.46 -0.96
C ALA A 119 1.56 6.88 -0.53
N THR A 120 0.99 7.70 -1.39
CA THR A 120 0.82 9.14 -1.16
C THR A 120 -0.46 9.53 -0.40
N LEU A 121 -1.33 8.57 -0.09
CA LEU A 121 -2.65 8.86 0.49
C LEU A 121 -2.81 8.43 1.95
N VAL A 122 -1.75 7.96 2.58
CA VAL A 122 -1.81 7.62 3.99
C VAL A 122 -1.54 8.86 4.83
N LYS A 123 -2.54 9.70 4.99
CA LYS A 123 -2.56 10.69 6.08
C LYS A 123 -2.83 9.93 7.36
N ASN A 124 -1.77 9.40 7.96
CA ASN A 124 -1.90 8.54 9.09
C ASN A 124 -1.77 9.26 10.40
N ASP A 125 -2.88 9.38 11.03
CA ASP A 125 -2.93 9.30 12.47
C ASP A 125 -3.53 7.93 12.90
N ALA A 126 -2.96 6.85 12.38
CA ALA A 126 -3.33 5.49 12.76
C ALA A 126 -2.72 5.08 14.12
N THR A 127 -2.45 6.06 14.98
CA THR A 127 -1.83 5.85 16.29
C THR A 127 -2.70 5.04 17.23
N GLY A 128 -4.02 4.98 17.00
CA GLY A 128 -4.96 4.18 17.78
C GLY A 128 -5.07 2.72 17.34
N VAL A 129 -4.67 2.37 16.11
CA VAL A 129 -4.91 1.05 15.54
C VAL A 129 -3.97 0.00 16.13
N LYS A 130 -4.56 -1.07 16.66
CA LYS A 130 -3.86 -2.21 17.28
C LYS A 130 -4.01 -3.49 16.49
N GLU A 131 -5.12 -3.66 15.78
CA GLU A 131 -5.41 -4.87 15.02
C GLU A 131 -5.93 -4.53 13.62
N VAL A 132 -5.51 -5.35 12.64
CA VAL A 132 -6.01 -5.32 11.26
C VAL A 132 -6.46 -6.72 10.87
N VAL A 133 -7.68 -6.83 10.32
CA VAL A 133 -8.26 -8.07 9.80
C VAL A 133 -8.40 -7.98 8.29
N ILE A 134 -7.74 -8.88 7.56
CA ILE A 134 -7.68 -8.93 6.10
C ILE A 134 -8.42 -10.17 5.61
N PRO A 135 -9.51 -10.03 4.83
CA PRO A 135 -10.32 -11.13 4.36
C PRO A 135 -9.69 -11.87 3.18
N SER A 136 -10.23 -13.05 2.86
CA SER A 136 -9.74 -13.94 1.80
C SER A 136 -9.88 -13.37 0.37
N SER A 137 -10.70 -12.35 0.18
CA SER A 137 -10.84 -11.66 -1.11
C SER A 137 -9.60 -10.83 -1.48
N VAL A 138 -8.81 -10.39 -0.48
CA VAL A 138 -7.63 -9.56 -0.70
C VAL A 138 -6.48 -10.39 -1.26
N LYS A 139 -5.94 -9.92 -2.38
CA LYS A 139 -4.80 -10.52 -3.09
C LYS A 139 -3.50 -9.77 -2.84
N THR A 140 -3.59 -8.47 -2.61
CA THR A 140 -2.41 -7.60 -2.47
C THR A 140 -2.54 -6.65 -1.30
N ILE A 141 -1.51 -6.61 -0.46
CA ILE A 141 -1.25 -5.53 0.49
C ILE A 141 -0.23 -4.61 -0.17
N SER A 142 -0.67 -3.40 -0.54
CA SER A 142 0.14 -2.47 -1.33
C SER A 142 1.27 -1.83 -0.54
N GLN A 143 2.17 -1.20 -1.28
CA GLN A 143 3.33 -0.56 -0.70
C GLN A 143 2.95 0.51 0.34
N LYS A 144 3.68 0.51 1.47
CA LYS A 144 3.59 1.50 2.56
C LYS A 144 2.21 1.64 3.23
N VAL A 145 1.24 0.77 2.96
CA VAL A 145 -0.14 0.93 3.44
C VAL A 145 -0.24 0.98 4.97
N PHE A 146 0.54 0.18 5.70
CA PHE A 146 0.60 0.17 7.16
C PHE A 146 1.92 0.74 7.71
N THR A 147 2.65 1.50 6.92
CA THR A 147 3.91 2.13 7.35
C THR A 147 3.71 3.01 8.58
N ASN A 148 4.57 2.83 9.59
CA ASN A 148 4.54 3.57 10.87
C ASN A 148 3.26 3.36 11.71
N PHE A 149 2.53 2.28 11.52
CA PHE A 149 1.49 1.87 12.46
C PHE A 149 2.14 1.37 13.76
N ALA A 150 2.71 2.30 14.52
CA ALA A 150 3.58 1.99 15.67
C ALA A 150 2.85 1.24 16.80
N ASN A 151 1.52 1.33 16.88
CA ASN A 151 0.71 0.63 17.85
C ASN A 151 0.05 -0.64 17.32
N LEU A 152 0.25 -1.00 16.04
CA LEU A 152 -0.26 -2.24 15.46
C LEU A 152 0.41 -3.44 16.14
N GLU A 153 -0.37 -4.24 16.83
CA GLU A 153 0.07 -5.41 17.61
C GLU A 153 -0.22 -6.71 16.86
N LYS A 154 -1.33 -6.75 16.10
CA LYS A 154 -1.82 -7.96 15.46
C LYS A 154 -2.34 -7.71 14.04
N VAL A 155 -2.01 -8.64 13.13
CA VAL A 155 -2.57 -8.71 11.78
C VAL A 155 -3.10 -10.11 11.52
N THR A 156 -4.41 -10.21 11.31
CA THR A 156 -5.07 -11.46 10.93
C THR A 156 -5.29 -11.48 9.44
N ILE A 157 -4.68 -12.45 8.74
CA ILE A 157 -4.75 -12.57 7.28
C ILE A 157 -5.42 -13.91 6.95
N ALA A 158 -6.55 -13.87 6.24
CA ALA A 158 -7.18 -15.08 5.72
C ALA A 158 -6.43 -15.63 4.50
N GLU A 159 -6.63 -16.90 4.18
CA GLU A 159 -6.11 -17.52 2.95
C GLU A 159 -6.62 -16.77 1.72
N GLY A 160 -5.73 -16.53 0.75
CA GLY A 160 -6.04 -15.81 -0.47
C GLY A 160 -5.08 -14.67 -0.81
N LEU A 161 -4.35 -14.13 0.19
CA LEU A 161 -3.31 -13.13 -0.04
C LEU A 161 -2.14 -13.74 -0.81
N GLU A 162 -1.70 -13.05 -1.85
CA GLU A 162 -0.63 -13.49 -2.76
C GLU A 162 0.62 -12.61 -2.66
N THR A 163 0.44 -11.31 -2.39
CA THR A 163 1.55 -10.35 -2.42
C THR A 163 1.50 -9.38 -1.23
N ILE A 164 2.65 -9.19 -0.59
CA ILE A 164 2.92 -8.10 0.35
C ILE A 164 3.98 -7.22 -0.30
N GLU A 165 3.61 -5.98 -0.68
CA GLU A 165 4.52 -5.08 -1.39
C GLU A 165 5.50 -4.34 -0.47
N ASN A 166 6.37 -3.54 -1.09
CA ASN A 166 7.48 -2.84 -0.44
C ASN A 166 7.00 -1.94 0.71
N HIS A 167 7.68 -2.02 1.87
CA HIS A 167 7.41 -1.21 3.06
C HIS A 167 5.99 -1.38 3.63
N ALA A 168 5.24 -2.42 3.28
CA ALA A 168 3.83 -2.57 3.67
C ALA A 168 3.62 -2.41 5.19
N PHE A 169 4.47 -3.02 6.02
CA PHE A 169 4.46 -2.95 7.49
C PHE A 169 5.72 -2.29 8.07
N TRP A 170 6.38 -1.44 7.28
CA TRP A 170 7.61 -0.79 7.73
C TRP A 170 7.40 0.02 9.01
N LYS A 171 8.26 -0.25 10.04
CA LYS A 171 8.18 0.38 11.37
C LYS A 171 6.86 0.12 12.14
N CYS A 172 6.20 -1.01 11.92
CA CYS A 172 5.17 -1.51 12.84
C CYS A 172 5.85 -2.08 14.10
N THR A 173 6.37 -1.19 14.94
CA THR A 173 7.29 -1.56 16.02
C THR A 173 6.69 -2.48 17.09
N LYS A 174 5.35 -2.47 17.27
CA LYS A 174 4.64 -3.34 18.20
C LYS A 174 4.06 -4.61 17.57
N LEU A 175 4.21 -4.78 16.26
CA LEU A 175 3.69 -5.97 15.59
C LEU A 175 4.38 -7.23 16.10
N SER A 176 3.61 -8.07 16.75
CA SER A 176 4.09 -9.31 17.40
C SER A 176 3.29 -10.55 16.98
N ASP A 177 2.06 -10.38 16.51
CA ASP A 177 1.16 -11.45 16.13
C ASP A 177 0.76 -11.30 14.64
N ILE A 178 1.39 -12.09 13.78
CA ILE A 178 1.08 -12.21 12.37
C ILE A 178 1.37 -13.64 11.88
N THR A 179 0.40 -14.20 11.14
CA THR A 179 0.58 -15.46 10.43
C THR A 179 0.44 -15.20 8.94
N LEU A 180 1.43 -15.63 8.17
CA LEU A 180 1.42 -15.52 6.72
C LEU A 180 0.64 -16.69 6.12
N PRO A 181 -0.32 -16.44 5.20
CA PRO A 181 -1.17 -17.49 4.63
C PRO A 181 -0.40 -18.36 3.64
N SER A 182 -0.85 -19.60 3.48
CA SER A 182 -0.24 -20.58 2.57
C SER A 182 -0.35 -20.21 1.08
N THR A 183 -1.12 -19.18 0.74
CA THR A 183 -1.26 -18.63 -0.61
C THR A 183 -0.24 -17.54 -0.95
N LEU A 184 0.54 -17.06 0.03
CA LEU A 184 1.49 -15.97 -0.17
C LEU A 184 2.63 -16.40 -1.10
N GLN A 185 2.94 -15.59 -2.11
CA GLN A 185 3.93 -15.86 -3.14
C GLN A 185 5.14 -14.91 -3.07
N SER A 186 4.91 -13.65 -2.71
CA SER A 186 5.98 -12.64 -2.71
C SER A 186 5.93 -11.69 -1.51
N ILE A 187 7.12 -11.31 -1.04
CA ILE A 187 7.34 -10.32 0.03
C ILE A 187 8.33 -9.29 -0.48
N GLY A 188 7.90 -8.03 -0.57
CA GLY A 188 8.67 -6.92 -1.09
C GLY A 188 9.74 -6.40 -0.13
N ALA A 189 10.62 -5.52 -0.65
CA ALA A 189 11.70 -4.90 0.11
C ALA A 189 11.18 -4.10 1.30
N TYR A 190 11.85 -4.25 2.45
CA TYR A 190 11.47 -3.58 3.69
C TYR A 190 10.04 -3.85 4.16
N ALA A 191 9.34 -4.86 3.65
CA ALA A 191 7.93 -5.11 3.95
C ALA A 191 7.66 -5.16 5.46
N PHE A 192 8.54 -5.78 6.25
CA PHE A 192 8.48 -5.88 7.71
C PHE A 192 9.66 -5.22 8.41
N ALA A 193 10.43 -4.36 7.72
CA ALA A 193 11.62 -3.80 8.34
C ALA A 193 11.28 -2.96 9.57
N ASN A 194 12.09 -3.12 10.63
CA ASN A 194 11.90 -2.51 11.94
C ASN A 194 10.60 -2.91 12.67
N CYS A 195 10.06 -4.12 12.42
CA CYS A 195 9.05 -4.75 13.27
C CYS A 195 9.73 -5.36 14.52
N THR A 196 10.13 -4.51 15.45
CA THR A 196 11.04 -4.88 16.55
C THR A 196 10.41 -5.79 17.60
N SER A 197 9.08 -5.88 17.67
CA SER A 197 8.36 -6.79 18.58
C SER A 197 8.11 -8.18 17.99
N LEU A 198 8.40 -8.39 16.70
CA LEU A 198 8.22 -9.69 16.06
C LEU A 198 9.27 -10.66 16.56
N THR A 199 8.86 -11.74 17.24
CA THR A 199 9.77 -12.71 17.88
C THR A 199 9.99 -13.96 17.05
N SER A 200 9.02 -14.34 16.24
CA SER A 200 9.13 -15.47 15.32
C SER A 200 8.29 -15.23 14.08
N ILE A 201 8.69 -15.85 12.98
CA ILE A 201 7.92 -15.84 11.72
C ILE A 201 8.09 -17.15 10.99
N VAL A 202 7.01 -17.62 10.38
CA VAL A 202 7.01 -18.76 9.46
C VAL A 202 6.73 -18.24 8.06
N ILE A 203 7.69 -18.38 7.17
CA ILE A 203 7.54 -18.08 5.75
C ILE A 203 6.99 -19.32 5.06
N PRO A 204 5.79 -19.27 4.46
CA PRO A 204 5.18 -20.43 3.81
C PRO A 204 6.02 -20.96 2.63
N ALA A 205 5.91 -22.27 2.36
CA ALA A 205 6.60 -22.90 1.22
C ALA A 205 6.13 -22.38 -0.16
N SER A 206 4.98 -21.72 -0.21
CA SER A 206 4.44 -21.06 -1.41
C SER A 206 5.20 -19.80 -1.80
N VAL A 207 5.97 -19.20 -0.88
CA VAL A 207 6.75 -17.98 -1.16
C VAL A 207 7.92 -18.34 -2.07
N THR A 208 7.94 -17.70 -3.23
CA THR A 208 8.97 -17.87 -4.26
C THR A 208 9.87 -16.66 -4.38
N GLU A 209 9.49 -15.52 -3.80
CA GLU A 209 10.26 -14.29 -3.87
C GLU A 209 10.24 -13.54 -2.53
N ILE A 210 11.41 -13.18 -2.03
CA ILE A 210 11.60 -12.28 -0.90
C ILE A 210 12.66 -11.27 -1.31
N GLU A 211 12.26 -10.00 -1.40
CA GLU A 211 13.21 -8.96 -1.75
C GLU A 211 14.19 -8.65 -0.60
N PRO A 212 15.38 -8.11 -0.92
CA PRO A 212 16.37 -7.73 0.09
C PRO A 212 15.79 -6.80 1.16
N LEU A 213 16.27 -6.96 2.41
CA LEU A 213 15.91 -6.12 3.55
C LEU A 213 14.44 -6.25 4.00
N ALA A 214 13.70 -7.26 3.50
CA ALA A 214 12.28 -7.45 3.82
C ALA A 214 12.01 -7.46 5.33
N PHE A 215 12.92 -8.03 6.14
CA PHE A 215 12.83 -8.09 7.61
C PHE A 215 14.00 -7.36 8.30
N SER A 216 14.64 -6.41 7.61
CA SER A 216 15.79 -5.69 8.17
C SER A 216 15.43 -4.99 9.49
N GLY A 217 16.31 -5.09 10.48
CA GLY A 217 16.13 -4.44 11.78
C GLY A 217 14.99 -5.01 12.64
N CYS A 218 14.50 -6.21 12.36
CA CYS A 218 13.59 -6.95 13.24
C CYS A 218 14.35 -7.53 14.44
N THR A 219 14.85 -6.67 15.30
CA THR A 219 15.78 -7.04 16.40
C THR A 219 15.15 -7.97 17.44
N GLY A 220 13.82 -8.09 17.46
CA GLY A 220 13.10 -9.04 18.34
C GLY A 220 13.15 -10.48 17.86
N LEU A 221 13.41 -10.74 16.55
CA LEU A 221 13.36 -12.07 15.97
C LEU A 221 14.37 -13.03 16.61
N LYS A 222 13.88 -14.18 17.02
CA LYS A 222 14.68 -15.28 17.60
C LYS A 222 14.60 -16.56 16.77
N SER A 223 13.47 -16.77 16.07
CA SER A 223 13.27 -17.97 15.27
C SER A 223 12.57 -17.63 13.96
N VAL A 224 13.08 -18.16 12.86
CA VAL A 224 12.51 -18.02 11.54
C VAL A 224 12.44 -19.39 10.88
N THR A 225 11.25 -19.79 10.43
CA THR A 225 11.11 -20.93 9.51
C THR A 225 10.98 -20.38 8.10
N ILE A 226 11.82 -20.84 7.16
CA ILE A 226 11.91 -20.30 5.80
C ILE A 226 12.24 -21.42 4.81
N PRO A 227 11.70 -21.40 3.58
CA PRO A 227 12.06 -22.38 2.57
C PRO A 227 13.56 -22.44 2.31
N ALA A 228 14.12 -23.65 2.16
CA ALA A 228 15.56 -23.87 1.97
C ALA A 228 16.13 -23.14 0.75
N SER A 229 15.29 -22.81 -0.23
CA SER A 229 15.65 -22.01 -1.41
C SER A 229 16.22 -20.62 -1.07
N PHE A 230 15.88 -20.06 0.10
CA PHE A 230 16.37 -18.75 0.54
C PHE A 230 17.62 -18.81 1.42
N GLN A 231 18.17 -20.00 1.68
CA GLN A 231 19.30 -20.17 2.62
C GLN A 231 20.49 -19.25 2.31
N SER A 232 20.81 -19.03 1.05
CA SER A 232 21.91 -18.14 0.63
C SER A 232 21.56 -16.64 0.70
N GLN A 233 20.32 -16.29 0.98
CA GLN A 233 19.81 -14.92 0.97
C GLN A 233 19.45 -14.39 2.37
N VAL A 234 19.53 -15.23 3.43
CA VAL A 234 19.08 -14.85 4.78
C VAL A 234 19.77 -13.59 5.30
N ASP A 235 21.06 -13.40 5.04
CA ASP A 235 21.80 -12.22 5.48
C ASP A 235 21.29 -10.93 4.84
N SER A 236 20.85 -10.99 3.58
CA SER A 236 20.28 -9.84 2.89
C SER A 236 18.84 -9.57 3.27
N ILE A 237 18.05 -10.62 3.53
CA ILE A 237 16.63 -10.52 3.92
C ILE A 237 16.50 -10.01 5.35
N PHE A 238 17.31 -10.55 6.29
CA PHE A 238 17.25 -10.28 7.74
C PHE A 238 18.42 -9.41 8.22
N SER A 239 18.87 -8.49 7.40
CA SER A 239 19.97 -7.59 7.75
C SER A 239 19.69 -6.83 9.06
N ASN A 240 20.72 -6.66 9.90
CA ASN A 240 20.61 -6.04 11.22
C ASN A 240 19.65 -6.77 12.20
N CYS A 241 19.57 -8.09 12.07
CA CYS A 241 18.85 -8.97 13.00
C CYS A 241 19.84 -9.96 13.60
N ASP A 242 20.12 -9.86 14.89
CA ASP A 242 21.13 -10.69 15.54
C ASP A 242 20.51 -11.87 16.29
N GLY A 243 21.21 -13.01 16.23
CA GLY A 243 20.88 -14.19 17.05
C GLY A 243 19.63 -14.95 16.61
N ILE A 244 19.29 -14.89 15.33
CA ILE A 244 18.18 -15.67 14.76
C ILE A 244 18.59 -17.13 14.60
N VAL A 245 17.69 -18.04 15.01
CA VAL A 245 17.75 -19.45 14.66
C VAL A 245 16.91 -19.67 13.41
N PHE A 246 17.55 -20.06 12.30
CA PHE A 246 16.87 -20.40 11.06
C PHE A 246 16.54 -21.89 11.00
N ASN A 247 15.29 -22.20 10.70
CA ASN A 247 14.78 -23.53 10.41
C ASN A 247 14.43 -23.58 8.92
N PHE A 248 15.20 -24.34 8.14
CA PHE A 248 14.96 -24.49 6.71
C PHE A 248 13.98 -25.64 6.45
N SER A 249 12.88 -25.35 5.74
CA SER A 249 11.81 -26.29 5.39
C SER A 249 11.84 -26.67 3.91
#